data_71d8b09b1cfcb54fa4c8632094a2b1e5
#
_entry.id   71d8b09b1cfcb54fa4c8632094a2b1e5
#
_cell.length_a   1.000
_cell.length_b   1.000
_cell.length_c   1.000
_cell.angle_alpha   90.00
_cell.angle_beta   90.00
_cell.angle_gamma   90.00
#
_symmetry.space_group_name_H-M   'P 1'
#
loop_
_entity.id
_entity.type
_entity.pdbx_description
1 polymer ?
#
loop_
_entity_poly.entity_id
_entity_poly.type
_entity_poly.pdbx_seq_one_letter_code
_entity_poly.pdbx_strand_id
1 'polypeptide(L)'
;VTRTYDTASGGLTVLKGVDLDVLPGEIVGLIGPSGSGKSSLLHAAGLLERPTSGQIRIDGEDVGGLDERARTLIRLASIGFVYQFHHLLPEFDARDNVALPLRIAGVGQAQARERASEVLTALGLGERLTHQPAQLSGGEQQRVAVARALANRPRLLLADEPTGNLDPTTSQSVFEALQRLVKDTGVAALIATHNMELAGHMDRVFALKDGH
;
A
#
# COMPACT_ATOMS: atom_id res chain seq x y z
N VAL A 1 -5.48 4.53 -17.94
CA VAL A 1 -6.67 4.39 -17.07
C VAL A 1 -7.39 5.71 -16.98
N THR A 2 -8.74 5.69 -17.17
CA THR A 2 -9.63 6.86 -16.97
C THR A 2 -10.60 6.56 -15.83
N ARG A 3 -10.88 7.56 -15.00
CA ARG A 3 -11.88 7.45 -13.92
C ARG A 3 -12.77 8.68 -13.88
N THR A 4 -14.06 8.45 -14.05
CA THR A 4 -15.12 9.47 -13.94
C THR A 4 -16.09 9.04 -12.84
N TYR A 5 -16.41 9.94 -11.94
CA TYR A 5 -17.42 9.77 -10.89
C TYR A 5 -18.70 10.49 -11.29
N ASP A 6 -19.84 9.84 -11.12
CA ASP A 6 -21.14 10.48 -11.28
C ASP A 6 -21.41 11.37 -10.07
N THR A 7 -21.66 12.63 -10.32
CA THR A 7 -22.01 13.62 -9.28
C THR A 7 -23.36 14.26 -9.60
N ALA A 8 -23.99 14.86 -8.60
CA ALA A 8 -25.28 15.56 -8.80
C ALA A 8 -25.22 16.69 -9.85
N SER A 9 -24.02 17.22 -10.13
CA SER A 9 -23.76 18.28 -11.11
C SER A 9 -23.25 17.75 -12.47
N GLY A 10 -23.22 16.43 -12.67
CA GLY A 10 -22.66 15.78 -13.88
C GLY A 10 -21.42 14.93 -13.58
N GLY A 11 -20.80 14.37 -14.60
CA GLY A 11 -19.60 13.53 -14.45
C GLY A 11 -18.36 14.33 -14.07
N LEU A 12 -17.65 13.92 -13.00
CA LEU A 12 -16.34 14.45 -12.62
C LEU A 12 -15.24 13.47 -13.05
N THR A 13 -14.49 13.79 -14.11
CA THR A 13 -13.36 12.98 -14.54
C THR A 13 -12.11 13.35 -13.74
N VAL A 14 -11.67 12.41 -12.90
CA VAL A 14 -10.52 12.58 -11.99
C VAL A 14 -9.23 12.03 -12.60
N LEU A 15 -9.30 10.91 -13.35
CA LEU A 15 -8.18 10.37 -14.11
C LEU A 15 -8.51 10.42 -15.60
N LYS A 16 -7.60 10.96 -16.40
CA LYS A 16 -7.82 11.29 -17.82
C LYS A 16 -6.79 10.60 -18.72
N GLY A 17 -6.82 9.28 -18.75
CA GLY A 17 -5.90 8.50 -19.59
C GLY A 17 -4.52 8.32 -18.98
N VAL A 18 -4.42 8.15 -17.66
CA VAL A 18 -3.15 7.87 -16.97
C VAL A 18 -2.58 6.54 -17.44
N ASP A 19 -1.30 6.55 -17.82
CA ASP A 19 -0.53 5.37 -18.22
C ASP A 19 0.72 5.27 -17.35
N LEU A 20 0.85 4.18 -16.61
CA LEU A 20 1.90 3.97 -15.62
C LEU A 20 2.21 2.48 -15.50
N ASP A 21 3.48 2.15 -15.46
CA ASP A 21 4.01 0.85 -15.10
C ASP A 21 4.88 0.93 -13.85
N VAL A 22 4.91 -0.14 -13.06
CA VAL A 22 5.79 -0.28 -11.89
C VAL A 22 6.44 -1.66 -11.97
N LEU A 23 7.78 -1.69 -11.98
CA LEU A 23 8.55 -2.92 -12.15
C LEU A 23 8.78 -3.63 -10.80
N PRO A 24 9.00 -4.96 -10.79
CA PRO A 24 9.38 -5.68 -9.58
C PRO A 24 10.61 -5.06 -8.90
N GLY A 25 10.54 -4.83 -7.59
CA GLY A 25 11.59 -4.19 -6.81
C GLY A 25 11.77 -2.69 -7.05
N GLU A 26 10.91 -2.07 -7.86
CA GLU A 26 10.89 -0.63 -8.10
C GLU A 26 9.98 0.08 -7.12
N ILE A 27 10.40 1.26 -6.66
CA ILE A 27 9.58 2.21 -5.91
C ILE A 27 9.29 3.40 -6.79
N VAL A 28 8.03 3.56 -7.17
CA VAL A 28 7.55 4.71 -7.92
C VAL A 28 6.83 5.68 -6.98
N GLY A 29 7.31 6.91 -6.91
CA GLY A 29 6.64 8.01 -6.21
C GLY A 29 5.54 8.62 -7.07
N LEU A 30 4.34 8.71 -6.53
CA LEU A 30 3.22 9.41 -7.15
C LEU A 30 3.04 10.76 -6.46
N ILE A 31 3.43 11.84 -7.14
CA ILE A 31 3.35 13.20 -6.58
C ILE A 31 2.27 14.03 -7.29
N GLY A 32 1.83 15.09 -6.66
CA GLY A 32 0.87 16.03 -7.22
C GLY A 32 0.08 16.77 -6.14
N PRO A 33 -0.60 17.86 -6.48
CA PRO A 33 -1.40 18.62 -5.54
C PRO A 33 -2.56 17.80 -4.96
N SER A 34 -3.15 18.28 -3.87
CA SER A 34 -4.38 17.69 -3.34
C SER A 34 -5.48 17.71 -4.41
N GLY A 35 -6.25 16.62 -4.53
CA GLY A 35 -7.29 16.48 -5.53
C GLY A 35 -6.81 16.14 -6.95
N SER A 36 -5.50 15.94 -7.21
CA SER A 36 -4.99 15.58 -8.55
C SER A 36 -5.38 14.18 -9.02
N GLY A 37 -5.92 13.32 -8.13
CA GLY A 37 -6.34 11.95 -8.46
C GLY A 37 -5.42 10.85 -7.93
N LYS A 38 -4.40 11.15 -7.10
CA LYS A 38 -3.45 10.15 -6.56
C LYS A 38 -4.15 8.98 -5.87
N SER A 39 -5.02 9.25 -4.91
CA SER A 39 -5.77 8.20 -4.20
C SER A 39 -6.71 7.43 -5.14
N SER A 40 -7.33 8.09 -6.12
CA SER A 40 -8.16 7.42 -7.14
C SER A 40 -7.33 6.48 -8.01
N LEU A 41 -6.08 6.84 -8.35
CA LEU A 41 -5.17 5.97 -9.08
C LEU A 41 -4.76 4.76 -8.23
N LEU A 42 -4.40 4.98 -6.95
CA LEU A 42 -4.12 3.89 -6.01
C LEU A 42 -5.31 2.95 -5.82
N HIS A 43 -6.53 3.50 -5.69
CA HIS A 43 -7.75 2.69 -5.55
C HIS A 43 -8.04 1.87 -6.80
N ALA A 44 -7.83 2.44 -7.98
CA ALA A 44 -7.99 1.71 -9.24
C ALA A 44 -6.93 0.60 -9.36
N ALA A 45 -5.63 0.92 -9.17
CA ALA A 45 -4.54 -0.04 -9.19
C ALA A 45 -4.71 -1.14 -8.15
N GLY A 46 -5.27 -0.80 -6.99
CA GLY A 46 -5.57 -1.71 -5.90
C GLY A 46 -6.86 -2.49 -6.04
N LEU A 47 -7.55 -2.38 -7.16
CA LEU A 47 -8.83 -3.05 -7.43
C LEU A 47 -9.93 -2.71 -6.40
N LEU A 48 -9.81 -1.60 -5.68
CA LEU A 48 -10.86 -1.10 -4.79
C LEU A 48 -11.97 -0.43 -5.60
N GLU A 49 -11.60 0.23 -6.70
CA GLU A 49 -12.53 0.86 -7.63
C GLU A 49 -12.32 0.33 -9.05
N ARG A 50 -13.37 0.39 -9.87
CA ARG A 50 -13.25 0.07 -11.30
C ARG A 50 -12.91 1.33 -12.08
N PRO A 51 -11.94 1.32 -12.98
CA PRO A 51 -11.78 2.42 -13.93
C PRO A 51 -13.01 2.53 -14.82
N THR A 52 -13.31 3.73 -15.30
CA THR A 52 -14.36 3.96 -16.31
C THR A 52 -13.93 3.40 -17.66
N SER A 53 -12.63 3.49 -17.96
CA SER A 53 -12.02 2.88 -19.15
C SER A 53 -10.51 2.65 -18.94
N GLY A 54 -9.92 1.84 -19.80
CA GLY A 54 -8.52 1.43 -19.71
C GLY A 54 -8.36 0.06 -19.09
N GLN A 55 -7.12 -0.35 -18.87
CA GLN A 55 -6.75 -1.68 -18.36
C GLN A 55 -5.88 -1.57 -17.12
N ILE A 56 -6.00 -2.54 -16.23
CA ILE A 56 -5.11 -2.73 -15.08
C ILE A 56 -4.53 -4.13 -15.21
N ARG A 57 -3.20 -4.22 -15.22
CA ARG A 57 -2.50 -5.49 -15.31
C ARG A 57 -1.64 -5.71 -14.06
N ILE A 58 -1.68 -6.93 -13.54
CA ILE A 58 -0.79 -7.40 -12.46
C ILE A 58 -0.11 -8.66 -12.97
N ASP A 59 1.22 -8.70 -12.95
CA ASP A 59 2.03 -9.77 -13.55
C ASP A 59 1.67 -10.04 -15.04
N GLY A 60 1.30 -9.00 -15.79
CA GLY A 60 0.91 -9.10 -17.20
C GLY A 60 -0.55 -9.50 -17.44
N GLU A 61 -1.27 -9.97 -16.45
CA GLU A 61 -2.69 -10.37 -16.57
C GLU A 61 -3.62 -9.17 -16.40
N ASP A 62 -4.61 -9.01 -17.28
CA ASP A 62 -5.64 -7.98 -17.16
C ASP A 62 -6.63 -8.37 -16.04
N VAL A 63 -6.62 -7.58 -14.99
CA VAL A 63 -7.45 -7.80 -13.79
C VAL A 63 -8.60 -6.79 -13.66
N GLY A 64 -8.68 -5.82 -14.57
CA GLY A 64 -9.69 -4.74 -14.51
C GLY A 64 -11.12 -5.22 -14.76
N GLY A 65 -11.28 -6.22 -15.64
CA GLY A 65 -12.57 -6.77 -16.05
C GLY A 65 -13.16 -7.86 -15.16
N LEU A 66 -12.42 -8.32 -14.15
CA LEU A 66 -12.81 -9.41 -13.28
C LEU A 66 -14.04 -9.09 -12.41
N ASP A 67 -14.79 -10.12 -12.01
CA ASP A 67 -15.87 -9.98 -11.05
C ASP A 67 -15.36 -9.62 -9.64
N GLU A 68 -16.25 -9.23 -8.74
CA GLU A 68 -15.85 -8.74 -7.41
C GLU A 68 -15.22 -9.83 -6.54
N ARG A 69 -15.63 -11.09 -6.72
CA ARG A 69 -15.04 -12.22 -6.01
C ARG A 69 -13.58 -12.44 -6.43
N ALA A 70 -13.31 -12.47 -7.72
CA ALA A 70 -11.96 -12.62 -8.26
C ALA A 70 -11.07 -11.46 -7.87
N ARG A 71 -11.57 -10.20 -7.95
CA ARG A 71 -10.85 -9.01 -7.51
C ARG A 71 -10.49 -9.08 -6.01
N THR A 72 -11.41 -9.56 -5.17
CA THR A 72 -11.16 -9.73 -3.73
C THR A 72 -10.05 -10.75 -3.47
N LEU A 73 -10.01 -11.85 -4.20
CA LEU A 73 -8.96 -12.86 -4.08
C LEU A 73 -7.60 -12.31 -4.53
N ILE A 74 -7.56 -11.53 -5.62
CA ILE A 74 -6.32 -10.89 -6.09
C ILE A 74 -5.85 -9.84 -5.08
N ARG A 75 -6.74 -9.00 -4.53
CA ARG A 75 -6.38 -8.05 -3.46
C ARG A 75 -5.73 -8.77 -2.29
N LEU A 76 -6.33 -9.85 -1.82
CA LEU A 76 -5.82 -10.63 -0.70
C LEU A 76 -4.45 -11.25 -0.96
N ALA A 77 -4.25 -11.79 -2.17
CA ALA A 77 -3.05 -12.56 -2.50
C ALA A 77 -1.90 -11.69 -3.04
N SER A 78 -2.22 -10.62 -3.79
CA SER A 78 -1.24 -9.94 -4.63
C SER A 78 -1.07 -8.46 -4.34
N ILE A 79 -1.90 -7.85 -3.49
CA ILE A 79 -1.86 -6.40 -3.22
C ILE A 79 -1.75 -6.13 -1.74
N GLY A 80 -0.75 -5.34 -1.34
CA GLY A 80 -0.63 -4.79 0.00
C GLY A 80 -1.01 -3.32 0.01
N PHE A 81 -1.73 -2.88 1.06
CA PHE A 81 -2.09 -1.47 1.25
C PHE A 81 -1.50 -0.90 2.52
N VAL A 82 -0.92 0.29 2.42
CA VAL A 82 -0.49 1.13 3.54
C VAL A 82 -1.17 2.48 3.41
N TYR A 83 -1.80 2.95 4.47
CA TYR A 83 -2.48 4.24 4.51
C TYR A 83 -1.77 5.19 5.46
N GLN A 84 -2.07 6.48 5.34
CA GLN A 84 -1.60 7.53 6.24
C GLN A 84 -1.99 7.26 7.70
N PHE A 85 -3.22 6.77 7.93
CA PHE A 85 -3.65 6.22 9.20
C PHE A 85 -3.43 4.71 9.18
N HIS A 86 -2.77 4.19 10.19
CA HIS A 86 -2.33 2.79 10.25
C HIS A 86 -3.49 1.78 10.32
N HIS A 87 -4.68 2.19 10.78
CA HIS A 87 -5.87 1.33 10.90
C HIS A 87 -5.57 -0.02 11.55
N LEU A 88 -4.77 -0.02 12.61
CA LEU A 88 -4.53 -1.22 13.40
C LEU A 88 -5.76 -1.53 14.24
N LEU A 89 -6.05 -2.80 14.40
CA LEU A 89 -7.11 -3.28 15.27
C LEU A 89 -6.62 -3.21 16.73
N PRO A 90 -7.26 -2.40 17.59
CA PRO A 90 -6.76 -2.13 18.92
C PRO A 90 -6.85 -3.36 19.86
N GLU A 91 -7.72 -4.32 19.53
CA GLU A 91 -7.89 -5.57 20.27
C GLU A 91 -6.78 -6.59 20.01
N PHE A 92 -6.00 -6.41 18.95
CA PHE A 92 -4.92 -7.29 18.53
C PHE A 92 -3.56 -6.70 18.87
N ASP A 93 -2.63 -7.57 19.27
CA ASP A 93 -1.22 -7.18 19.34
C ASP A 93 -0.62 -6.95 17.96
N ALA A 94 0.63 -6.48 17.88
CA ALA A 94 1.32 -6.20 16.62
C ALA A 94 1.38 -7.45 15.72
N ARG A 95 1.70 -8.60 16.31
CA ARG A 95 1.80 -9.88 15.57
C ARG A 95 0.44 -10.32 15.03
N ASP A 96 -0.63 -10.23 15.80
CA ASP A 96 -1.95 -10.64 15.36
C ASP A 96 -2.54 -9.67 14.31
N ASN A 97 -2.25 -8.36 14.39
CA ASN A 97 -2.56 -7.42 13.32
C ASN A 97 -1.91 -7.83 11.99
N VAL A 98 -0.66 -8.24 12.01
CA VAL A 98 0.08 -8.68 10.81
C VAL A 98 -0.34 -10.08 10.37
N ALA A 99 -0.68 -10.97 11.28
CA ALA A 99 -1.15 -12.32 10.96
C ALA A 99 -2.56 -12.36 10.33
N LEU A 100 -3.37 -11.32 10.54
CA LEU A 100 -4.78 -11.29 10.10
C LEU A 100 -4.96 -11.56 8.60
N PRO A 101 -4.30 -10.88 7.65
CA PRO A 101 -4.47 -11.17 6.23
C PRO A 101 -4.07 -12.60 5.86
N LEU A 102 -3.08 -13.18 6.52
CA LEU A 102 -2.71 -14.59 6.34
C LEU A 102 -3.82 -15.53 6.82
N ARG A 103 -4.45 -15.21 7.95
CA ARG A 103 -5.60 -15.97 8.48
C ARG A 103 -6.80 -15.92 7.54
N ILE A 104 -7.07 -14.73 6.95
CA ILE A 104 -8.13 -14.55 5.95
C ILE A 104 -7.81 -15.39 4.69
N ALA A 105 -6.53 -15.49 4.32
CA ALA A 105 -6.08 -16.32 3.21
C ALA A 105 -6.10 -17.84 3.52
N GLY A 106 -6.53 -18.25 4.73
CA GLY A 106 -6.65 -19.65 5.12
C GLY A 106 -5.39 -20.27 5.75
N VAL A 107 -4.33 -19.49 5.98
CA VAL A 107 -3.11 -19.97 6.65
C VAL A 107 -3.40 -20.32 8.12
N GLY A 108 -2.88 -21.44 8.60
CA GLY A 108 -3.03 -21.88 10.00
C GLY A 108 -2.49 -20.85 10.99
N GLN A 109 -3.07 -20.75 12.19
CA GLN A 109 -2.74 -19.70 13.16
C GLN A 109 -1.25 -19.68 13.55
N ALA A 110 -0.67 -20.84 13.82
CA ALA A 110 0.74 -20.93 14.20
C ALA A 110 1.66 -20.39 13.08
N GLN A 111 1.44 -20.85 11.85
CA GLN A 111 2.21 -20.43 10.68
C GLN A 111 2.00 -18.94 10.35
N ALA A 112 0.77 -18.43 10.49
CA ALA A 112 0.48 -17.01 10.28
C ALA A 112 1.21 -16.12 11.30
N ARG A 113 1.25 -16.52 12.58
CA ARG A 113 1.98 -15.81 13.63
C ARG A 113 3.50 -15.90 13.45
N GLU A 114 4.02 -17.04 13.03
CA GLU A 114 5.45 -17.19 12.69
C GLU A 114 5.84 -16.22 11.59
N ARG A 115 5.11 -16.24 10.47
CA ARG A 115 5.34 -15.31 9.36
C ARG A 115 5.21 -13.85 9.78
N ALA A 116 4.21 -13.50 10.57
CA ALA A 116 4.04 -12.16 11.12
C ALA A 116 5.26 -11.72 11.96
N SER A 117 5.77 -12.62 12.80
CA SER A 117 6.97 -12.34 13.62
C SER A 117 8.21 -12.11 12.77
N GLU A 118 8.41 -12.87 11.69
CA GLU A 118 9.51 -12.68 10.74
C GLU A 118 9.47 -11.26 10.12
N VAL A 119 8.30 -10.87 9.57
CA VAL A 119 8.16 -9.56 8.90
C VAL A 119 8.33 -8.40 9.89
N LEU A 120 7.76 -8.52 11.10
CA LEU A 120 7.92 -7.53 12.16
C LEU A 120 9.38 -7.40 12.59
N THR A 121 10.09 -8.52 12.75
CA THR A 121 11.51 -8.51 13.11
C THR A 121 12.36 -7.85 12.03
N ALA A 122 12.08 -8.12 10.76
CA ALA A 122 12.75 -7.45 9.63
C ALA A 122 12.52 -5.93 9.61
N LEU A 123 11.41 -5.46 10.18
CA LEU A 123 11.11 -4.02 10.37
C LEU A 123 11.59 -3.47 11.73
N GLY A 124 12.41 -4.22 12.47
CA GLY A 124 12.94 -3.77 13.76
C GLY A 124 11.95 -3.82 14.91
N LEU A 125 10.88 -4.63 14.81
CA LEU A 125 9.82 -4.75 15.82
C LEU A 125 9.82 -6.11 16.55
N GLY A 126 10.94 -6.84 16.55
CA GLY A 126 11.04 -8.13 17.21
C GLY A 126 10.70 -8.11 18.69
N GLU A 127 11.02 -7.01 19.39
CA GLU A 127 10.70 -6.81 20.82
C GLU A 127 9.30 -6.25 21.05
N ARG A 128 8.51 -6.04 19.99
CA ARG A 128 7.18 -5.42 20.05
C ARG A 128 6.05 -6.36 19.63
N LEU A 129 6.33 -7.62 19.39
CA LEU A 129 5.37 -8.60 18.82
C LEU A 129 4.05 -8.68 19.59
N THR A 130 4.10 -8.58 20.92
CA THR A 130 2.94 -8.71 21.82
C THR A 130 2.37 -7.36 22.29
N HIS A 131 2.92 -6.24 21.80
CA HIS A 131 2.42 -4.91 22.16
C HIS A 131 1.14 -4.61 21.39
N GLN A 132 0.16 -4.07 22.10
CA GLN A 132 -1.06 -3.52 21.49
C GLN A 132 -0.77 -2.16 20.84
N PRO A 133 -1.59 -1.69 19.87
CA PRO A 133 -1.37 -0.40 19.20
C PRO A 133 -1.17 0.77 20.16
N ALA A 134 -1.92 0.83 21.27
CA ALA A 134 -1.79 1.89 22.29
C ALA A 134 -0.42 1.92 23.00
N GLN A 135 0.36 0.85 22.93
CA GLN A 135 1.68 0.72 23.55
C GLN A 135 2.82 1.01 22.55
N LEU A 136 2.49 1.31 21.30
CA LEU A 136 3.43 1.55 20.21
C LEU A 136 3.46 3.05 19.86
N SER A 137 4.65 3.57 19.56
CA SER A 137 4.79 4.89 18.97
C SER A 137 4.15 4.95 17.56
N GLY A 138 3.86 6.15 17.05
CA GLY A 138 3.28 6.31 15.71
C GLY A 138 4.11 5.65 14.61
N GLY A 139 5.44 5.77 14.69
CA GLY A 139 6.34 5.10 13.72
C GLY A 139 6.37 3.59 13.86
N GLU A 140 6.26 3.05 15.09
CA GLU A 140 6.12 1.60 15.30
C GLU A 140 4.78 1.09 14.77
N GLN A 141 3.68 1.80 15.01
CA GLN A 141 2.36 1.48 14.46
C GLN A 141 2.39 1.47 12.93
N GLN A 142 3.04 2.45 12.31
CA GLN A 142 3.17 2.50 10.86
C GLN A 142 4.01 1.34 10.32
N ARG A 143 5.11 0.98 10.98
CA ARG A 143 5.87 -0.24 10.62
C ARG A 143 5.05 -1.52 10.76
N VAL A 144 4.16 -1.62 11.76
CA VAL A 144 3.19 -2.74 11.86
C VAL A 144 2.23 -2.73 10.67
N ALA A 145 1.72 -1.57 10.24
CA ALA A 145 0.85 -1.46 9.06
C ALA A 145 1.59 -1.87 7.76
N VAL A 146 2.86 -1.49 7.62
CA VAL A 146 3.73 -1.95 6.51
C VAL A 146 3.93 -3.46 6.57
N ALA A 147 4.23 -4.03 7.75
CA ALA A 147 4.36 -5.47 7.95
C ALA A 147 3.09 -6.22 7.54
N ARG A 148 1.93 -5.71 7.95
CA ARG A 148 0.62 -6.27 7.59
C ARG A 148 0.39 -6.27 6.09
N ALA A 149 0.74 -5.20 5.40
CA ALA A 149 0.61 -5.10 3.95
C ALA A 149 1.50 -6.12 3.21
N LEU A 150 2.66 -6.47 3.77
CA LEU A 150 3.63 -7.39 3.17
C LEU A 150 3.48 -8.86 3.64
N ALA A 151 2.57 -9.14 4.57
CA ALA A 151 2.43 -10.47 5.18
C ALA A 151 2.18 -11.58 4.15
N ASN A 152 1.27 -11.37 3.20
CA ASN A 152 0.91 -12.31 2.13
C ASN A 152 1.90 -12.33 0.95
N ARG A 153 3.07 -11.67 1.05
CA ARG A 153 4.06 -11.54 -0.05
C ARG A 153 3.42 -11.00 -1.33
N PRO A 154 2.81 -9.81 -1.28
CA PRO A 154 2.11 -9.25 -2.42
C PRO A 154 3.07 -9.00 -3.60
N ARG A 155 2.52 -8.87 -4.80
CA ARG A 155 3.23 -8.44 -6.00
C ARG A 155 3.32 -6.91 -6.10
N LEU A 156 2.33 -6.23 -5.53
CA LEU A 156 2.21 -4.78 -5.56
C LEU A 156 1.93 -4.24 -4.16
N LEU A 157 2.73 -3.28 -3.74
CA LEU A 157 2.51 -2.47 -2.55
C LEU A 157 1.99 -1.09 -2.98
N LEU A 158 0.85 -0.71 -2.45
CA LEU A 158 0.24 0.60 -2.65
C LEU A 158 0.28 1.36 -1.32
N ALA A 159 0.85 2.56 -1.32
CA ALA A 159 0.91 3.37 -0.13
C ALA A 159 0.36 4.78 -0.40
N ASP A 160 -0.61 5.21 0.40
CA ASP A 160 -1.17 6.56 0.34
C ASP A 160 -0.69 7.36 1.56
N GLU A 161 0.25 8.29 1.33
CA GLU A 161 0.89 9.14 2.35
C GLU A 161 1.39 8.33 3.58
N PRO A 162 2.20 7.26 3.39
CA PRO A 162 2.52 6.30 4.47
C PRO A 162 3.28 6.91 5.66
N THR A 163 3.76 8.14 5.54
CA THR A 163 4.51 8.87 6.59
C THR A 163 3.90 10.23 6.93
N GLY A 164 2.74 10.55 6.36
CA GLY A 164 2.16 11.90 6.44
C GLY A 164 1.78 12.37 7.85
N ASN A 165 1.64 11.46 8.82
CA ASN A 165 1.30 11.75 10.22
C ASN A 165 2.52 11.64 11.17
N LEU A 166 3.73 11.47 10.63
CA LEU A 166 4.94 11.26 11.41
C LEU A 166 5.84 12.50 11.35
N ASP A 167 6.64 12.69 12.39
CA ASP A 167 7.72 13.69 12.37
C ASP A 167 8.79 13.33 11.32
N PRO A 168 9.60 14.29 10.85
CA PRO A 168 10.56 14.05 9.76
C PRO A 168 11.54 12.91 10.01
N THR A 169 12.09 12.80 11.22
CA THR A 169 13.06 11.76 11.57
C THR A 169 12.42 10.36 11.55
N THR A 170 11.24 10.24 12.13
CA THR A 170 10.46 8.98 12.12
C THR A 170 10.02 8.62 10.71
N SER A 171 9.58 9.61 9.90
CA SER A 171 9.22 9.43 8.49
C SER A 171 10.37 8.83 7.68
N GLN A 172 11.57 9.38 7.83
CA GLN A 172 12.77 8.88 7.17
C GLN A 172 13.05 7.42 7.56
N SER A 173 13.03 7.12 8.87
CA SER A 173 13.29 5.76 9.38
C SER A 173 12.27 4.73 8.87
N VAL A 174 10.97 5.08 8.84
CA VAL A 174 9.91 4.21 8.30
C VAL A 174 10.08 4.00 6.81
N PHE A 175 10.40 5.06 6.06
CA PHE A 175 10.63 4.98 4.62
C PHE A 175 11.85 4.11 4.27
N GLU A 176 12.97 4.27 4.97
CA GLU A 176 14.17 3.44 4.79
C GLU A 176 13.90 1.95 5.06
N ALA A 177 13.10 1.65 6.10
CA ALA A 177 12.71 0.27 6.40
C ALA A 177 11.82 -0.32 5.28
N LEU A 178 10.88 0.46 4.75
CA LEU A 178 10.05 0.09 3.61
C LEU A 178 10.90 -0.13 2.35
N GLN A 179 11.83 0.78 2.06
CA GLN A 179 12.75 0.71 0.92
C GLN A 179 13.57 -0.60 0.93
N ARG A 180 14.17 -0.93 2.08
CA ARG A 180 14.91 -2.18 2.25
C ARG A 180 14.04 -3.39 1.95
N LEU A 181 12.82 -3.45 2.52
CA LEU A 181 11.91 -4.56 2.28
C LEU A 181 11.46 -4.67 0.83
N VAL A 182 11.21 -3.56 0.14
CA VAL A 182 10.89 -3.58 -1.30
C VAL A 182 12.02 -4.20 -2.10
N LYS A 183 13.27 -3.78 -1.83
CA LYS A 183 14.46 -4.31 -2.52
C LYS A 183 14.70 -5.79 -2.19
N ASP A 184 14.56 -6.18 -0.93
CA ASP A 184 14.81 -7.55 -0.47
C ASP A 184 13.75 -8.54 -0.96
N THR A 185 12.49 -8.10 -1.07
CA THR A 185 11.36 -8.96 -1.47
C THR A 185 11.05 -8.92 -2.96
N GLY A 186 11.54 -7.90 -3.68
CA GLY A 186 11.23 -7.67 -5.09
C GLY A 186 9.79 -7.21 -5.35
N VAL A 187 9.05 -6.78 -4.33
CA VAL A 187 7.70 -6.24 -4.51
C VAL A 187 7.74 -4.93 -5.30
N ALA A 188 6.82 -4.74 -6.26
CA ALA A 188 6.63 -3.45 -6.92
C ALA A 188 5.91 -2.49 -5.96
N ALA A 189 6.34 -1.23 -5.84
CA ALA A 189 5.74 -0.27 -4.92
C ALA A 189 5.34 1.03 -5.61
N LEU A 190 4.08 1.46 -5.41
CA LEU A 190 3.57 2.76 -5.83
C LEU A 190 3.17 3.55 -4.57
N ILE A 191 3.86 4.67 -4.33
CA ILE A 191 3.74 5.45 -3.10
C ILE A 191 3.28 6.87 -3.45
N ALA A 192 2.06 7.22 -3.10
CA ALA A 192 1.59 8.60 -3.17
C ALA A 192 2.15 9.39 -1.98
N THR A 193 2.75 10.51 -2.27
CA THR A 193 3.28 11.42 -1.24
C THR A 193 3.32 12.86 -1.71
N HIS A 194 3.20 13.79 -0.78
CA HIS A 194 3.52 15.21 -0.97
C HIS A 194 4.91 15.58 -0.44
N ASN A 195 5.61 14.65 0.22
CA ASN A 195 6.96 14.86 0.72
C ASN A 195 7.98 14.68 -0.41
N MET A 196 8.47 15.82 -0.95
CA MET A 196 9.42 15.85 -2.07
C MET A 196 10.81 15.32 -1.72
N GLU A 197 11.21 15.40 -0.44
CA GLU A 197 12.48 14.85 0.02
C GLU A 197 12.45 13.31 -0.06
N LEU A 198 11.39 12.68 0.47
CA LEU A 198 11.22 11.23 0.35
C LEU A 198 11.04 10.79 -1.11
N ALA A 199 10.31 11.56 -1.92
CA ALA A 199 10.15 11.26 -3.34
C ALA A 199 11.50 11.25 -4.09
N GLY A 200 12.45 12.09 -3.69
CA GLY A 200 13.82 12.12 -4.24
C GLY A 200 14.65 10.86 -3.97
N HIS A 201 14.23 10.02 -3.03
CA HIS A 201 14.88 8.74 -2.70
C HIS A 201 14.20 7.52 -3.37
N MET A 202 13.15 7.73 -4.17
CA MET A 202 12.46 6.68 -4.92
C MET A 202 13.15 6.47 -6.28
N ASP A 203 12.97 5.29 -6.87
CA ASP A 203 13.64 4.94 -8.13
C ASP A 203 13.13 5.80 -9.30
N ARG A 204 11.85 6.15 -9.28
CA ARG A 204 11.20 6.98 -10.30
C ARG A 204 10.05 7.79 -9.67
N VAL A 205 9.78 8.96 -10.22
CA VAL A 205 8.69 9.82 -9.77
C VAL A 205 7.73 10.07 -10.93
N PHE A 206 6.45 9.84 -10.68
CA PHE A 206 5.35 10.14 -11.58
C PHE A 206 4.55 11.33 -11.04
N ALA A 207 4.51 12.43 -11.78
CA ALA A 207 3.77 13.61 -11.38
C ALA A 207 2.36 13.59 -11.97
N LEU A 208 1.35 13.55 -11.12
CA LEU A 208 -0.05 13.60 -11.53
C LEU A 208 -0.57 15.04 -11.39
N LYS A 209 -0.95 15.63 -12.50
CA LYS A 209 -1.50 16.99 -12.56
C LYS A 209 -2.80 17.00 -13.36
N ASP A 210 -3.88 17.53 -12.78
CA ASP A 210 -5.20 17.67 -13.42
C ASP A 210 -5.74 16.35 -14.02
N GLY A 211 -5.36 15.21 -13.43
CA GLY A 211 -5.78 13.88 -13.84
C GLY A 211 -4.92 13.23 -14.94
N HIS A 212 -3.79 13.85 -15.30
CA HIS A 212 -2.84 13.36 -16.32
C HIS A 212 -1.47 13.06 -15.72
#